data_596dbd55440868c452663e75a7948fc3
#
_entry.id   596dbd55440868c452663e75a7948fc3
#
_cell.length_a   1.000
_cell.length_b   1.000
_cell.length_c   1.000
_cell.angle_alpha   90.00
_cell.angle_beta   90.00
_cell.angle_gamma   90.00
#
_symmetry.space_group_name_H-M   'P 1'
#
loop_
_entity.id
_entity.type
_entity.pdbx_description
1 polymer ?
#
loop_
_entity_poly.entity_id
_entity_poly.type
_entity_poly.pdbx_seq_one_letter_code
_entity_poly.pdbx_strand_id
1 'polypeptide(L)'
;KSEASHPYAQAKFIANQVVEKFIQDHANLPFEICTVSPVGVMGKSLSNREDSTSTGLQFLIKNKIAPNDFIQAIYDNDVPFALVDVADVAQAIFNAATTKGLHGKDYLLASETYKASDMHEMLNLREPKEKGLIIYKNDLAKKDLNMTFKPAKESLNNFSK
;
A
#
# COMPACT_ATOMS: atom_id res chain seq x y z
N LYS A 1 10.75 -6.95 -19.04
CA LYS A 1 10.20 -7.59 -17.80
C LYS A 1 10.71 -9.01 -17.78
N SER A 2 11.51 -9.34 -16.78
CA SER A 2 12.22 -10.61 -16.76
C SER A 2 11.28 -11.72 -16.31
N GLU A 3 11.43 -12.92 -16.90
CA GLU A 3 10.82 -14.17 -16.43
C GLU A 3 11.13 -14.49 -14.97
N ALA A 4 12.10 -13.78 -14.37
CA ALA A 4 12.54 -13.87 -12.98
C ALA A 4 11.67 -13.08 -11.98
N SER A 5 10.58 -12.43 -12.41
CA SER A 5 9.71 -11.69 -11.47
C SER A 5 8.94 -12.66 -10.58
N HIS A 6 8.83 -12.32 -9.29
CA HIS A 6 8.04 -13.10 -8.32
C HIS A 6 6.62 -13.37 -8.84
N PRO A 7 6.06 -14.59 -8.71
CA PRO A 7 4.75 -14.97 -9.27
C PRO A 7 3.60 -13.99 -8.93
N TYR A 8 3.62 -13.44 -7.73
CA TYR A 8 2.66 -12.41 -7.33
C TYR A 8 2.76 -11.14 -8.20
N ALA A 9 3.98 -10.66 -8.46
CA ALA A 9 4.20 -9.48 -9.29
C ALA A 9 3.77 -9.74 -10.75
N GLN A 10 4.03 -10.93 -11.27
CA GLN A 10 3.56 -11.35 -12.59
C GLN A 10 2.03 -11.37 -12.67
N ALA A 11 1.36 -11.96 -11.68
CA ALA A 11 -0.11 -12.03 -11.63
C ALA A 11 -0.74 -10.64 -11.60
N LYS A 12 -0.21 -9.71 -10.78
CA LYS A 12 -0.68 -8.33 -10.74
C LYS A 12 -0.46 -7.58 -12.05
N PHE A 13 0.70 -7.79 -12.67
CA PHE A 13 1.00 -7.21 -13.98
C PHE A 13 0.04 -7.70 -15.07
N ILE A 14 -0.19 -9.02 -15.16
CA ILE A 14 -1.14 -9.60 -16.12
C ILE A 14 -2.55 -9.07 -15.87
N ALA A 15 -2.99 -8.99 -14.60
CA ALA A 15 -4.30 -8.44 -14.27
C ALA A 15 -4.48 -6.99 -14.77
N ASN A 16 -3.46 -6.14 -14.59
CA ASN A 16 -3.50 -4.77 -15.12
C ASN A 16 -3.60 -4.75 -16.65
N GLN A 17 -2.81 -5.56 -17.34
CA GLN A 17 -2.88 -5.65 -18.81
C GLN A 17 -4.25 -6.11 -19.29
N VAL A 18 -4.91 -7.05 -18.59
CA VAL A 18 -6.26 -7.50 -18.93
C VAL A 18 -7.27 -6.37 -18.77
N VAL A 19 -7.18 -5.58 -17.70
CA VAL A 19 -8.07 -4.43 -17.48
C VAL A 19 -7.84 -3.37 -18.56
N GLU A 20 -6.59 -3.00 -18.86
CA GLU A 20 -6.25 -2.04 -19.92
C GLU A 20 -6.81 -2.48 -21.28
N LYS A 21 -6.58 -3.76 -21.61
CA LYS A 21 -7.09 -4.33 -22.87
C LYS A 21 -8.62 -4.34 -22.90
N PHE A 22 -9.28 -4.70 -21.81
CA PHE A 22 -10.74 -4.68 -21.73
C PHE A 22 -11.30 -3.29 -21.98
N ILE A 23 -10.71 -2.24 -21.39
CA ILE A 23 -11.08 -0.84 -21.62
C ILE A 23 -10.91 -0.46 -23.10
N GLN A 24 -9.79 -0.85 -23.73
CA GLN A 24 -9.52 -0.57 -25.15
C GLN A 24 -10.50 -1.26 -26.10
N ASP A 25 -10.85 -2.51 -25.81
CA ASP A 25 -11.71 -3.34 -26.65
C ASP A 25 -13.21 -2.94 -26.52
N HIS A 26 -13.60 -2.19 -25.49
CA HIS A 26 -15.00 -1.87 -25.19
C HIS A 26 -15.21 -0.34 -25.03
N ALA A 27 -15.31 0.37 -26.15
CA ALA A 27 -15.43 1.83 -26.14
C ALA A 27 -16.74 2.39 -25.52
N ASN A 28 -17.80 1.58 -25.41
CA ASN A 28 -19.13 2.02 -24.98
C ASN A 28 -19.61 1.22 -23.76
N LEU A 29 -18.88 1.32 -22.63
CA LEU A 29 -19.30 0.70 -21.38
C LEU A 29 -20.39 1.55 -20.69
N PRO A 30 -21.42 0.93 -20.08
CA PRO A 30 -22.42 1.64 -19.29
C PRO A 30 -21.91 2.04 -17.87
N PHE A 31 -20.63 1.79 -17.59
CA PHE A 31 -19.94 2.10 -16.33
C PHE A 31 -18.50 2.54 -16.59
N GLU A 32 -17.91 3.19 -15.62
CA GLU A 32 -16.50 3.58 -15.65
C GLU A 32 -15.63 2.53 -14.95
N ILE A 33 -14.40 2.38 -15.40
CA ILE A 33 -13.38 1.52 -14.77
C ILE A 33 -12.18 2.39 -14.41
N CYS A 34 -11.76 2.36 -13.16
CA CYS A 34 -10.50 2.92 -12.72
C CYS A 34 -9.76 1.93 -11.81
N THR A 35 -8.46 2.06 -11.73
CA THR A 35 -7.62 1.19 -10.91
C THR A 35 -7.12 1.94 -9.68
N VAL A 36 -7.14 1.26 -8.52
CA VAL A 36 -6.58 1.76 -7.28
C VAL A 36 -5.47 0.81 -6.82
N SER A 37 -4.25 1.31 -6.76
CA SER A 37 -3.02 0.54 -6.50
C SER A 37 -2.36 1.01 -5.20
N PRO A 38 -2.70 0.42 -4.05
CA PRO A 38 -2.04 0.75 -2.80
C PRO A 38 -0.65 0.12 -2.72
N VAL A 39 0.28 0.83 -2.08
CA VAL A 39 1.57 0.29 -1.63
C VAL A 39 1.40 -0.59 -0.39
N GLY A 40 2.39 -0.76 0.47
CA GLY A 40 2.26 -1.53 1.71
C GLY A 40 1.16 -0.97 2.61
N VAL A 41 0.02 -1.68 2.68
CA VAL A 41 -1.14 -1.26 3.48
C VAL A 41 -0.87 -1.56 4.95
N MET A 42 -0.96 -0.53 5.81
CA MET A 42 -0.65 -0.62 7.24
C MET A 42 -1.81 -0.07 8.08
N GLY A 43 -1.73 -0.27 9.38
CA GLY A 43 -2.71 0.20 10.34
C GLY A 43 -3.46 -0.94 11.03
N LYS A 44 -4.42 -0.56 11.87
CA LYS A 44 -5.20 -1.50 12.69
C LYS A 44 -6.21 -2.27 11.84
N SER A 45 -6.22 -3.59 11.95
CA SER A 45 -7.27 -4.43 11.37
C SER A 45 -8.59 -4.21 12.10
N LEU A 46 -9.70 -4.13 11.35
CA LEU A 46 -11.06 -4.11 11.90
C LEU A 46 -11.61 -5.52 12.14
N SER A 47 -10.91 -6.55 11.70
CA SER A 47 -11.27 -7.95 11.90
C SER A 47 -10.25 -8.64 12.80
N ASN A 48 -10.67 -9.73 13.45
CA ASN A 48 -9.79 -10.57 14.27
C ASN A 48 -8.93 -11.52 13.40
N ARG A 49 -8.75 -11.23 12.10
CA ARG A 49 -7.93 -12.06 11.21
C ARG A 49 -6.45 -11.78 11.44
N GLU A 50 -5.71 -12.85 11.74
CA GLU A 50 -4.25 -12.79 11.92
C GLU A 50 -3.48 -13.20 10.66
N ASP A 51 -4.17 -13.76 9.66
CA ASP A 51 -3.61 -14.27 8.41
C ASP A 51 -3.36 -13.21 7.34
N SER A 52 -3.59 -11.93 7.63
CA SER A 52 -3.28 -10.83 6.73
C SER A 52 -1.76 -10.59 6.67
N THR A 53 -1.21 -10.52 5.46
CA THR A 53 0.20 -10.16 5.24
C THR A 53 0.57 -8.84 5.92
N SER A 54 -0.31 -7.85 5.88
CA SER A 54 -0.11 -6.55 6.54
C SER A 54 -0.03 -6.69 8.06
N THR A 55 -0.98 -7.38 8.68
CA THR A 55 -1.01 -7.61 10.14
C THR A 55 0.21 -8.43 10.58
N GLY A 56 0.51 -9.50 9.85
CA GLY A 56 1.67 -10.36 10.12
C GLY A 56 3.00 -9.60 10.02
N LEU A 57 3.20 -8.82 8.95
CA LEU A 57 4.43 -8.05 8.77
C LEU A 57 4.61 -7.00 9.88
N GLN A 58 3.56 -6.25 10.23
CA GLN A 58 3.61 -5.29 11.34
C GLN A 58 3.96 -5.97 12.67
N PHE A 59 3.37 -7.14 12.95
CA PHE A 59 3.69 -7.92 14.14
C PHE A 59 5.16 -8.37 14.16
N LEU A 60 5.67 -8.90 13.05
CA LEU A 60 7.06 -9.37 12.94
C LEU A 60 8.05 -8.20 13.12
N ILE A 61 7.80 -7.06 12.46
CA ILE A 61 8.67 -5.89 12.59
C ILE A 61 8.60 -5.30 14.00
N LYS A 62 7.41 -5.21 14.60
CA LYS A 62 7.24 -4.72 15.98
C LYS A 62 8.06 -5.51 16.98
N ASN A 63 8.09 -6.83 16.84
CA ASN A 63 8.73 -7.74 17.79
C ASN A 63 10.13 -8.18 17.36
N LYS A 64 10.63 -7.74 16.20
CA LYS A 64 11.91 -8.19 15.59
C LYS A 64 12.00 -9.71 15.47
N ILE A 65 10.92 -10.35 15.04
CA ILE A 65 10.88 -11.79 14.81
C ILE A 65 11.20 -12.08 13.35
N ALA A 66 12.15 -12.96 13.08
CA ALA A 66 12.51 -13.43 11.75
C ALA A 66 12.24 -14.94 11.62
N PRO A 67 11.05 -15.35 11.17
CA PRO A 67 10.69 -16.76 11.05
C PRO A 67 11.36 -17.48 9.89
N ASN A 68 11.99 -16.72 8.96
CA ASN A 68 12.67 -17.23 7.78
C ASN A 68 13.70 -16.21 7.25
N ASP A 69 14.56 -16.68 6.33
CA ASP A 69 15.63 -15.87 5.75
C ASP A 69 15.16 -14.63 5.01
N PHE A 70 13.95 -14.67 4.42
CA PHE A 70 13.39 -13.50 3.75
C PHE A 70 13.11 -12.35 4.73
N ILE A 71 12.51 -12.64 5.87
CA ILE A 71 12.27 -11.61 6.91
C ILE A 71 13.58 -11.20 7.57
N GLN A 72 14.53 -12.12 7.77
CA GLN A 72 15.85 -11.77 8.26
C GLN A 72 16.56 -10.78 7.32
N ALA A 73 16.50 -11.01 6.01
CA ALA A 73 17.09 -10.10 5.02
C ALA A 73 16.47 -8.69 5.04
N ILE A 74 15.18 -8.56 5.42
CA ILE A 74 14.54 -7.26 5.61
C ILE A 74 15.25 -6.47 6.73
N TYR A 75 15.60 -7.13 7.82
CA TYR A 75 16.28 -6.47 8.94
C TYR A 75 17.76 -6.20 8.64
N ASP A 76 18.47 -7.17 8.05
CA ASP A 76 19.89 -7.05 7.74
C ASP A 76 20.17 -5.92 6.74
N ASN A 77 19.29 -5.72 5.79
CA ASN A 77 19.40 -4.69 4.75
C ASN A 77 18.60 -3.41 5.08
N ASP A 78 17.95 -3.36 6.23
CA ASP A 78 17.06 -2.26 6.64
C ASP A 78 16.14 -1.77 5.50
N VAL A 79 15.41 -2.73 4.91
CA VAL A 79 14.63 -2.53 3.67
C VAL A 79 13.61 -1.41 3.83
N PRO A 80 13.55 -0.45 2.87
CA PRO A 80 12.54 0.59 2.90
C PRO A 80 11.19 0.08 2.39
N PHE A 81 10.12 0.48 3.08
CA PHE A 81 8.73 0.19 2.73
C PHE A 81 7.96 1.46 2.44
N ALA A 82 7.35 1.55 1.28
CA ALA A 82 6.33 2.54 1.01
C ALA A 82 5.02 2.12 1.70
N LEU A 83 4.40 3.04 2.42
CA LEU A 83 3.29 2.76 3.33
C LEU A 83 2.05 3.59 2.98
N VAL A 84 0.88 3.04 3.26
CA VAL A 84 -0.40 3.74 3.21
C VAL A 84 -1.33 3.19 4.30
N ASP A 85 -2.13 4.05 4.91
CA ASP A 85 -3.11 3.65 5.94
C ASP A 85 -4.28 2.86 5.31
N VAL A 86 -4.72 1.80 5.98
CA VAL A 86 -5.85 0.98 5.52
C VAL A 86 -7.15 1.77 5.36
N ALA A 87 -7.39 2.75 6.22
CA ALA A 87 -8.58 3.60 6.13
C ALA A 87 -8.49 4.58 4.95
N ASP A 88 -7.29 5.07 4.61
CA ASP A 88 -7.08 5.89 3.42
C ASP A 88 -7.32 5.08 2.14
N VAL A 89 -6.90 3.80 2.13
CA VAL A 89 -7.21 2.89 1.00
C VAL A 89 -8.71 2.69 0.87
N ALA A 90 -9.42 2.43 1.97
CA ALA A 90 -10.87 2.29 1.96
C ALA A 90 -11.58 3.56 1.46
N GLN A 91 -11.15 4.73 1.94
CA GLN A 91 -11.69 6.02 1.50
C GLN A 91 -11.42 6.26 0.00
N ALA A 92 -10.21 5.94 -0.47
CA ALA A 92 -9.87 6.09 -1.90
C ALA A 92 -10.73 5.20 -2.79
N ILE A 93 -10.98 3.94 -2.39
CA ILE A 93 -11.88 3.02 -3.11
C ILE A 93 -13.31 3.57 -3.14
N PHE A 94 -13.82 4.07 -2.01
CA PHE A 94 -15.14 4.69 -1.94
C PHE A 94 -15.24 5.92 -2.86
N ASN A 95 -14.25 6.82 -2.79
CA ASN A 95 -14.22 8.02 -3.62
C ASN A 95 -14.11 7.66 -5.11
N ALA A 96 -13.29 6.67 -5.47
CA ALA A 96 -13.17 6.18 -6.84
C ALA A 96 -14.50 5.60 -7.37
N ALA A 97 -15.25 4.88 -6.53
CA ALA A 97 -16.53 4.29 -6.91
C ALA A 97 -17.66 5.32 -7.05
N THR A 98 -17.54 6.48 -6.41
CA THR A 98 -18.59 7.51 -6.37
C THR A 98 -18.30 8.75 -7.22
N THR A 99 -17.07 8.90 -7.70
CA THR A 99 -16.65 10.03 -8.55
C THR A 99 -16.78 9.65 -10.03
N LYS A 100 -17.36 10.54 -10.84
CA LYS A 100 -17.49 10.36 -12.29
C LYS A 100 -16.28 10.95 -13.04
N GLY A 101 -16.04 10.45 -14.26
CA GLY A 101 -14.98 10.92 -15.13
C GLY A 101 -13.60 10.32 -14.79
N LEU A 102 -13.58 9.15 -14.17
CA LEU A 102 -12.37 8.43 -13.78
C LEU A 102 -12.02 7.28 -14.73
N HIS A 103 -12.80 7.07 -15.80
CA HIS A 103 -12.59 5.94 -16.71
C HIS A 103 -11.16 5.91 -17.29
N GLY A 104 -10.51 4.74 -17.20
CA GLY A 104 -9.16 4.52 -17.71
C GLY A 104 -8.04 5.11 -16.84
N LYS A 105 -8.34 5.64 -15.65
CA LYS A 105 -7.32 6.21 -14.75
C LYS A 105 -6.81 5.21 -13.73
N ASP A 106 -5.52 5.34 -13.40
CA ASP A 106 -4.84 4.57 -12.36
C ASP A 106 -4.40 5.47 -11.21
N TYR A 107 -4.70 5.05 -9.98
CA TYR A 107 -4.41 5.80 -8.77
C TYR A 107 -3.45 5.06 -7.87
N LEU A 108 -2.23 5.56 -7.76
CA LEU A 108 -1.26 5.06 -6.79
C LEU A 108 -1.56 5.67 -5.41
N LEU A 109 -1.76 4.80 -4.41
CA LEU A 109 -1.99 5.22 -3.04
C LEU A 109 -0.73 4.96 -2.21
N ALA A 110 -0.03 6.02 -1.86
CA ALA A 110 1.16 5.99 -1.02
C ALA A 110 1.18 7.22 -0.10
N SER A 111 1.61 7.04 1.14
CA SER A 111 1.90 8.12 2.06
C SER A 111 3.40 8.38 2.10
N GLU A 112 4.11 7.73 2.98
CA GLU A 112 5.54 7.90 3.22
C GLU A 112 6.28 6.57 3.09
N THR A 113 7.60 6.64 2.89
CA THR A 113 8.48 5.47 2.85
C THR A 113 9.41 5.53 4.05
N TYR A 114 9.46 4.44 4.82
CA TYR A 114 10.33 4.28 5.99
C TYR A 114 11.10 2.98 5.92
N LYS A 115 12.29 2.96 6.51
CA LYS A 115 13.08 1.75 6.70
C LYS A 115 12.44 0.84 7.75
N ALA A 116 12.74 -0.45 7.70
CA ALA A 116 12.24 -1.43 8.68
C ALA A 116 12.60 -1.06 10.12
N SER A 117 13.79 -0.50 10.35
CA SER A 117 14.23 -0.01 11.67
C SER A 117 13.34 1.13 12.19
N ASP A 118 12.97 2.10 11.35
CA ASP A 118 12.07 3.19 11.74
C ASP A 118 10.64 2.71 11.93
N MET A 119 10.17 1.75 11.10
CA MET A 119 8.88 1.10 11.33
C MET A 119 8.83 0.40 12.69
N HIS A 120 9.91 -0.29 13.09
CA HIS A 120 10.02 -0.90 14.42
C HIS A 120 9.87 0.14 15.54
N GLU A 121 10.55 1.29 15.43
CA GLU A 121 10.42 2.36 16.42
C GLU A 121 8.96 2.86 16.52
N MET A 122 8.35 3.18 15.38
CA MET A 122 6.96 3.66 15.35
C MET A 122 5.95 2.63 15.84
N LEU A 123 6.11 1.36 15.50
CA LEU A 123 5.29 0.26 16.02
C LEU A 123 5.42 0.07 17.54
N ASN A 124 6.52 0.51 18.13
CA ASN A 124 6.73 0.53 19.57
C ASN A 124 6.47 1.92 20.20
N LEU A 125 5.69 2.77 19.51
CA LEU A 125 5.25 4.10 19.94
C LEU A 125 6.42 5.08 20.20
N ARG A 126 7.55 4.86 19.51
CA ARG A 126 8.74 5.73 19.56
C ARG A 126 8.83 6.60 18.31
N GLU A 127 9.68 7.60 18.35
CA GLU A 127 9.97 8.43 17.17
C GLU A 127 10.86 7.66 16.18
N PRO A 128 10.61 7.79 14.86
CA PRO A 128 11.53 7.30 13.85
C PRO A 128 12.84 8.10 13.93
N LYS A 129 13.96 7.48 13.57
CA LYS A 129 15.27 8.15 13.54
C LYS A 129 15.41 9.10 12.36
N GLU A 130 14.80 8.74 11.24
CA GLU A 130 14.82 9.52 10.03
C GLU A 130 13.40 9.98 9.65
N LYS A 131 13.32 11.10 8.93
CA LYS A 131 12.06 11.57 8.37
C LYS A 131 11.65 10.68 7.20
N GLY A 132 10.38 10.34 7.11
CA GLY A 132 9.83 9.59 5.99
C GLY A 132 10.05 10.29 4.65
N LEU A 133 10.35 9.49 3.64
CA LEU A 133 10.55 9.97 2.28
C LEU A 133 9.27 9.83 1.47
N ILE A 134 8.97 10.82 0.63
CA ILE A 134 7.89 10.73 -0.37
C ILE A 134 8.53 10.30 -1.70
N ILE A 135 8.63 8.99 -1.91
CA ILE A 135 9.23 8.41 -3.12
C ILE A 135 8.21 8.26 -4.25
N TYR A 136 6.98 7.90 -3.89
CA TYR A 136 5.91 7.64 -4.85
C TYR A 136 4.98 8.84 -4.97
N LYS A 137 4.76 9.30 -6.21
CA LYS A 137 3.84 10.41 -6.51
C LYS A 137 2.40 9.93 -6.39
N ASN A 138 1.63 10.58 -5.52
CA ASN A 138 0.22 10.32 -5.29
C ASN A 138 -0.68 11.51 -5.65
N ASP A 139 -0.15 12.45 -6.43
CA ASP A 139 -0.81 13.73 -6.75
C ASP A 139 -2.14 13.52 -7.48
N LEU A 140 -2.21 12.49 -8.34
CA LEU A 140 -3.44 12.17 -9.07
C LEU A 140 -4.55 11.73 -8.11
N ALA A 141 -4.24 10.86 -7.15
CA ALA A 141 -5.19 10.42 -6.13
C ALA A 141 -5.64 11.59 -5.23
N LYS A 142 -4.71 12.46 -4.83
CA LYS A 142 -5.05 13.67 -4.06
C LYS A 142 -6.01 14.57 -4.82
N LYS A 143 -5.74 14.80 -6.09
CA LYS A 143 -6.53 15.70 -6.93
C LYS A 143 -7.90 15.13 -7.30
N ASP A 144 -7.90 13.96 -7.91
CA ASP A 144 -9.10 13.40 -8.54
C ASP A 144 -10.02 12.67 -7.56
N LEU A 145 -9.42 12.05 -6.53
CA LEU A 145 -10.15 11.35 -5.47
C LEU A 145 -10.29 12.18 -4.18
N ASN A 146 -9.87 13.45 -4.20
CA ASN A 146 -9.91 14.34 -3.03
C ASN A 146 -9.31 13.70 -1.77
N MET A 147 -8.12 13.08 -1.90
CA MET A 147 -7.47 12.35 -0.83
C MET A 147 -6.50 13.20 -0.04
N THR A 148 -6.47 12.93 1.26
CA THR A 148 -5.37 13.31 2.16
C THR A 148 -4.88 12.04 2.82
N PHE A 149 -3.56 11.79 2.77
CA PHE A 149 -2.98 10.58 3.33
C PHE A 149 -2.47 10.84 4.74
N LYS A 150 -2.79 9.93 5.65
CA LYS A 150 -2.27 9.95 7.02
C LYS A 150 -0.75 9.74 7.02
N PRO A 151 -0.02 10.39 7.94
CA PRO A 151 1.37 10.05 8.19
C PRO A 151 1.53 8.58 8.58
N ALA A 152 2.57 7.92 8.04
CA ALA A 152 2.81 6.49 8.31
C ALA A 152 2.97 6.20 9.81
N LYS A 153 3.55 7.13 10.56
CA LYS A 153 3.68 7.02 12.02
C LYS A 153 2.31 6.87 12.71
N GLU A 154 1.31 7.64 12.30
CA GLU A 154 -0.04 7.52 12.87
C GLU A 154 -0.63 6.14 12.61
N SER A 155 -0.50 5.63 11.38
CA SER A 155 -0.99 4.30 10.99
C SER A 155 -0.33 3.18 11.79
N LEU A 156 0.99 3.23 11.94
CA LEU A 156 1.76 2.22 12.69
C LEU A 156 1.49 2.30 14.19
N ASN A 157 1.36 3.50 14.75
CA ASN A 157 0.99 3.69 16.15
C ASN A 157 -0.42 3.15 16.45
N ASN A 158 -1.37 3.30 15.51
CA ASN A 158 -2.73 2.80 15.66
C ASN A 158 -2.80 1.26 15.64
N PHE A 159 -1.91 0.60 14.92
CA PHE A 159 -1.77 -0.86 14.99
C PHE A 159 -1.38 -1.34 16.38
N SER A 160 -0.61 -0.55 17.12
CA SER A 160 -0.02 -0.93 18.42
C SER A 160 -0.88 -0.61 19.63
N LYS A 161 -1.94 0.17 19.46
CA LYS A 161 -2.95 0.48 20.47
C LYS A 161 -4.11 -0.52 20.43
#